data_368131b49b7115d6ecd5bd3a6feadad3
#
_entry.id   368131b49b7115d6ecd5bd3a6feadad3
#
_cell.length_a   1.000
_cell.length_b   1.000
_cell.length_c   1.000
_cell.angle_alpha   90.00
_cell.angle_beta   90.00
_cell.angle_gamma   90.00
#
_symmetry.space_group_name_H-M   'P 1'
#
loop_
_entity.id
_entity.type
_entity.pdbx_description
1 polymer ?
#
loop_
_entity_poly.entity_id
_entity_poly.type
_entity_poly.pdbx_seq_one_letter_code
_entity_poly.pdbx_strand_id
1 'polypeptide(L)'
;MAECILCGSRDGVIVLDLGAQPSPRHWPLPTDPLPDPTHALAMRLCRGCGLAQLDADDTTEPEVPVPEPQAVVDQARQAVADLGRLGHLAGRATVAEFGSPHGGSWLPLLDLTPTDGPADLVVDSFGLMHERDLPAVLARHAEALAGDGLAVFLIQPLGDIVAQRTWTALRHGHHGYFTLTSLRTALGTVGLTPISVLRYDLYGGVAVVLASRGGEPDAGLLAAYDDEARRGLATPEGLACLADAVSASTNQLRSYLEGHRAAGTRLFAYGAASKAVAELAMMGEAAGAILAVGDASPAKQGRCMPGSRVPVISPAELIAANPEEVLLLLPDLHDELLATHPQLTGRITMLGTDVPQTSPSLTASGCVSFPDTPERSGRDR
;
A
#
# COMPACT_ATOMS: atom_id res chain seq x y z
N MET A 1 -16.80 19.09 -6.56
CA MET A 1 -15.38 18.88 -6.16
C MET A 1 -15.38 18.55 -4.69
N ALA A 2 -14.75 17.43 -4.33
CA ALA A 2 -14.66 16.99 -2.94
C ALA A 2 -13.81 17.94 -2.09
N GLU A 3 -14.13 18.03 -0.81
CA GLU A 3 -13.31 18.72 0.18
C GLU A 3 -12.15 17.83 0.61
N CYS A 4 -11.02 18.42 0.98
CA CYS A 4 -9.90 17.68 1.53
C CYS A 4 -10.28 17.06 2.89
N ILE A 5 -10.10 15.74 3.02
CA ILE A 5 -10.44 14.99 4.24
C ILE A 5 -9.57 15.36 5.45
N LEU A 6 -8.49 16.12 5.26
CA LEU A 6 -7.62 16.60 6.33
C LEU A 6 -7.90 18.07 6.68
N CYS A 7 -7.90 18.99 5.70
CA CYS A 7 -7.94 20.42 5.98
C CYS A 7 -9.23 21.12 5.50
N GLY A 8 -10.18 20.40 4.90
CA GLY A 8 -11.46 20.95 4.42
C GLY A 8 -11.34 21.81 3.17
N SER A 9 -10.14 22.05 2.62
CA SER A 9 -9.94 22.88 1.44
C SER A 9 -10.57 22.25 0.20
N ARG A 10 -11.20 23.09 -0.65
CA ARG A 10 -11.67 22.69 -1.98
C ARG A 10 -10.64 22.94 -3.08
N ASP A 11 -9.51 23.59 -2.76
CA ASP A 11 -8.44 23.83 -3.70
C ASP A 11 -7.56 22.57 -3.85
N GLY A 12 -7.69 21.91 -4.98
CA GLY A 12 -6.94 20.70 -5.31
C GLY A 12 -7.09 20.37 -6.79
N VAL A 13 -6.26 19.47 -7.26
CA VAL A 13 -6.15 19.06 -8.65
C VAL A 13 -6.16 17.54 -8.77
N ILE A 14 -6.84 17.01 -9.80
CA ILE A 14 -6.76 15.58 -10.12
C ILE A 14 -5.37 15.29 -10.69
N VAL A 15 -4.68 14.34 -10.11
CA VAL A 15 -3.30 13.93 -10.49
C VAL A 15 -3.25 12.55 -11.11
N LEU A 16 -4.29 11.74 -10.90
CA LEU A 16 -4.49 10.45 -11.55
C LEU A 16 -5.99 10.20 -11.68
N ASP A 17 -6.47 9.88 -12.88
CA ASP A 17 -7.86 9.53 -13.14
C ASP A 17 -7.92 8.20 -13.89
N LEU A 18 -8.55 7.21 -13.29
CA LEU A 18 -8.75 5.89 -13.87
C LEU A 18 -10.17 5.71 -14.48
N GLY A 19 -10.98 6.78 -14.49
CA GLY A 19 -12.35 6.74 -14.93
C GLY A 19 -13.25 5.96 -13.97
N ALA A 20 -14.30 5.36 -14.52
CA ALA A 20 -15.23 4.52 -13.76
C ALA A 20 -14.66 3.10 -13.62
N GLN A 21 -14.43 2.66 -12.38
CA GLN A 21 -13.88 1.36 -12.06
C GLN A 21 -14.81 0.56 -11.12
N PRO A 22 -14.81 -0.78 -11.20
CA PRO A 22 -15.57 -1.61 -10.26
C PRO A 22 -15.02 -1.49 -8.83
N SER A 23 -15.93 -1.60 -7.86
CA SER A 23 -15.51 -1.60 -6.44
C SER A 23 -14.79 -2.90 -6.09
N PRO A 24 -13.61 -2.84 -5.43
CA PRO A 24 -12.91 -4.02 -4.93
C PRO A 24 -13.62 -4.69 -3.73
N ARG A 25 -14.74 -4.12 -3.29
CA ARG A 25 -15.59 -4.66 -2.21
C ARG A 25 -16.78 -5.46 -2.75
N HIS A 26 -17.15 -5.25 -4.03
CA HIS A 26 -18.24 -5.95 -4.70
C HIS A 26 -17.72 -7.18 -5.46
N TRP A 27 -17.78 -8.36 -4.85
CA TRP A 27 -17.38 -9.63 -5.47
C TRP A 27 -18.62 -10.34 -6.02
N PRO A 28 -18.91 -10.24 -7.32
CA PRO A 28 -20.14 -10.77 -7.89
C PRO A 28 -20.16 -12.29 -7.98
N LEU A 29 -21.35 -12.87 -7.87
CA LEU A 29 -21.55 -14.28 -8.22
C LEU A 29 -21.56 -14.45 -9.77
N PRO A 30 -21.20 -15.64 -10.28
CA PRO A 30 -21.27 -15.91 -11.73
C PRO A 30 -22.65 -15.66 -12.32
N THR A 31 -23.72 -15.76 -11.51
CA THR A 31 -25.12 -15.57 -11.91
C THR A 31 -25.61 -14.15 -11.81
N ASP A 32 -24.84 -13.25 -11.19
CA ASP A 32 -25.26 -11.84 -11.04
C ASP A 32 -25.30 -11.13 -12.41
N PRO A 33 -26.23 -10.17 -12.57
CA PRO A 33 -26.39 -9.48 -13.84
C PRO A 33 -25.15 -8.67 -14.22
N LEU A 34 -25.00 -8.48 -15.54
CA LEU A 34 -23.95 -7.63 -16.12
C LEU A 34 -24.58 -6.29 -16.59
N PRO A 35 -23.78 -5.20 -16.64
CA PRO A 35 -22.40 -5.08 -16.15
C PRO A 35 -22.34 -4.92 -14.63
N ASP A 36 -21.15 -5.12 -14.06
CA ASP A 36 -20.90 -4.78 -12.64
C ASP A 36 -21.03 -3.26 -12.42
N PRO A 37 -21.48 -2.83 -11.23
CA PRO A 37 -21.49 -1.42 -10.89
C PRO A 37 -20.07 -0.84 -10.90
N THR A 38 -19.94 0.38 -11.40
CA THR A 38 -18.68 1.10 -11.47
C THR A 38 -18.80 2.46 -10.78
N HIS A 39 -17.72 2.93 -10.19
CA HIS A 39 -17.62 4.16 -9.43
C HIS A 39 -16.41 4.96 -9.91
N ALA A 40 -16.49 6.29 -9.87
CA ALA A 40 -15.34 7.13 -10.22
C ALA A 40 -14.13 6.80 -9.34
N LEU A 41 -12.96 6.65 -9.97
CA LEU A 41 -11.71 6.33 -9.26
C LEU A 41 -10.62 7.31 -9.70
N ALA A 42 -10.43 8.36 -8.91
CA ALA A 42 -9.45 9.39 -9.18
C ALA A 42 -8.72 9.82 -7.90
N MET A 43 -7.45 10.18 -8.04
CA MET A 43 -6.62 10.74 -6.99
C MET A 43 -6.56 12.26 -7.16
N ARG A 44 -6.88 12.97 -6.08
CA ARG A 44 -6.82 14.42 -5.97
C ARG A 44 -5.70 14.84 -5.02
N LEU A 45 -4.85 15.76 -5.45
CA LEU A 45 -3.85 16.40 -4.61
C LEU A 45 -4.42 17.71 -4.05
N CYS A 46 -4.49 17.84 -2.74
CA CYS A 46 -4.87 19.09 -2.07
C CYS A 46 -3.72 20.10 -2.13
N ARG A 47 -3.98 21.30 -2.67
CA ARG A 47 -2.97 22.36 -2.71
C ARG A 47 -2.76 23.06 -1.37
N GLY A 48 -3.71 22.92 -0.44
CA GLY A 48 -3.62 23.54 0.88
C GLY A 48 -2.69 22.80 1.85
N CYS A 49 -2.75 21.46 1.89
CA CYS A 49 -1.98 20.66 2.85
C CYS A 49 -1.08 19.59 2.22
N GLY A 50 -1.08 19.42 0.90
CA GLY A 50 -0.26 18.44 0.19
C GLY A 50 -0.73 16.98 0.33
N LEU A 51 -1.90 16.72 0.94
CA LEU A 51 -2.46 15.39 1.00
C LEU A 51 -3.00 14.98 -0.37
N ALA A 52 -2.59 13.83 -0.87
CA ALA A 52 -3.28 13.15 -1.95
C ALA A 52 -4.38 12.26 -1.37
N GLN A 53 -5.55 12.23 -2.00
CA GLN A 53 -6.73 11.50 -1.52
C GLN A 53 -7.59 10.98 -2.67
N LEU A 54 -8.52 10.07 -2.39
CA LEU A 54 -9.62 9.81 -3.32
C LEU A 54 -10.43 11.09 -3.54
N ASP A 55 -10.71 11.42 -4.81
CA ASP A 55 -11.57 12.58 -5.12
C ASP A 55 -13.01 12.34 -4.68
N ALA A 56 -13.51 11.12 -4.88
CA ALA A 56 -14.82 10.65 -4.39
C ALA A 56 -14.77 9.14 -4.16
N ASP A 57 -15.60 8.67 -3.24
CA ASP A 57 -15.85 7.24 -3.03
C ASP A 57 -17.29 7.08 -2.55
N ASP A 58 -18.16 6.65 -3.45
CA ASP A 58 -19.57 6.37 -3.19
C ASP A 58 -19.87 4.88 -3.02
N THR A 59 -18.81 4.05 -2.90
CA THR A 59 -18.97 2.62 -2.59
C THR A 59 -19.51 2.43 -1.18
N THR A 60 -20.48 1.54 -1.03
CA THR A 60 -21.19 1.29 0.23
C THR A 60 -20.97 -0.11 0.79
N GLU A 61 -20.43 -1.03 -0.02
CA GLU A 61 -20.18 -2.40 0.40
C GLU A 61 -19.11 -2.44 1.50
N PRO A 62 -19.28 -3.31 2.50
CA PRO A 62 -18.25 -3.53 3.50
C PRO A 62 -17.02 -4.21 2.87
N GLU A 63 -15.87 -3.98 3.46
CA GLU A 63 -14.66 -4.69 3.05
C GLU A 63 -14.81 -6.20 3.28
N VAL A 64 -14.39 -6.99 2.28
CA VAL A 64 -14.44 -8.46 2.40
C VAL A 64 -13.29 -8.91 3.30
N PRO A 65 -13.57 -9.60 4.42
CA PRO A 65 -12.53 -10.12 5.27
C PRO A 65 -11.58 -11.04 4.51
N VAL A 66 -10.30 -10.78 4.61
CA VAL A 66 -9.25 -11.64 4.05
C VAL A 66 -8.25 -11.98 5.14
N PRO A 67 -7.69 -13.20 5.14
CA PRO A 67 -6.54 -13.49 5.99
C PRO A 67 -5.40 -12.51 5.68
N GLU A 68 -4.74 -12.03 6.72
CA GLU A 68 -3.56 -11.20 6.53
C GLU A 68 -2.43 -12.06 5.94
N PRO A 69 -1.78 -11.60 4.85
CA PRO A 69 -0.67 -12.35 4.26
C PRO A 69 0.48 -12.53 5.25
N GLN A 70 1.18 -13.66 5.18
CA GLN A 70 2.31 -13.94 6.06
C GLN A 70 3.40 -12.86 5.94
N ALA A 71 3.61 -12.31 4.75
CA ALA A 71 4.55 -11.20 4.52
C ALA A 71 4.23 -9.96 5.38
N VAL A 72 2.95 -9.64 5.61
CA VAL A 72 2.53 -8.52 6.48
C VAL A 72 2.82 -8.85 7.94
N VAL A 73 2.52 -10.09 8.37
CA VAL A 73 2.83 -10.55 9.74
C VAL A 73 4.33 -10.53 10.00
N ASP A 74 5.14 -10.95 9.04
CA ASP A 74 6.60 -10.97 9.16
C ASP A 74 7.19 -9.55 9.19
N GLN A 75 6.62 -8.63 8.38
CA GLN A 75 6.99 -7.22 8.44
C GLN A 75 6.65 -6.60 9.81
N ALA A 76 5.46 -6.87 10.36
CA ALA A 76 5.08 -6.38 11.69
C ALA A 76 6.04 -6.93 12.77
N ARG A 77 6.41 -8.22 12.70
CA ARG A 77 7.39 -8.85 13.61
C ARG A 77 8.75 -8.17 13.50
N GLN A 78 9.21 -7.91 12.29
CA GLN A 78 10.46 -7.19 12.06
C GLN A 78 10.41 -5.78 12.63
N ALA A 79 9.31 -5.05 12.41
CA ALA A 79 9.13 -3.69 12.93
C ALA A 79 9.17 -3.67 14.47
N VAL A 80 8.48 -4.59 15.14
CA VAL A 80 8.50 -4.71 16.62
C VAL A 80 9.92 -5.03 17.12
N ALA A 81 10.65 -5.93 16.46
CA ALA A 81 12.03 -6.24 16.80
C ALA A 81 12.96 -5.02 16.65
N ASP A 82 12.79 -4.24 15.58
CA ASP A 82 13.56 -3.02 15.33
C ASP A 82 13.25 -1.93 16.36
N LEU A 83 11.96 -1.73 16.71
CA LEU A 83 11.55 -0.82 17.78
C LEU A 83 12.19 -1.19 19.12
N GLY A 84 12.24 -2.49 19.45
CA GLY A 84 12.91 -2.99 20.64
C GLY A 84 14.43 -2.73 20.62
N ARG A 85 15.09 -3.07 19.51
CA ARG A 85 16.53 -2.88 19.31
C ARG A 85 16.96 -1.41 19.37
N LEU A 86 16.12 -0.51 18.86
CA LEU A 86 16.34 0.94 18.89
C LEU A 86 15.98 1.58 20.23
N GLY A 87 15.45 0.81 21.19
CA GLY A 87 15.10 1.30 22.52
C GLY A 87 13.74 1.99 22.62
N HIS A 88 12.96 2.01 21.54
CA HIS A 88 11.65 2.69 21.51
C HIS A 88 10.57 1.98 22.36
N LEU A 89 10.77 0.71 22.73
CA LEU A 89 9.87 -0.03 23.61
C LEU A 89 10.32 -0.03 25.08
N ALA A 90 11.52 0.45 25.37
CA ALA A 90 12.08 0.44 26.74
C ALA A 90 11.25 1.32 27.69
N GLY A 91 10.89 0.75 28.84
CA GLY A 91 10.12 1.42 29.90
C GLY A 91 8.63 1.61 29.60
N ARG A 92 8.10 1.11 28.48
CA ARG A 92 6.68 1.10 28.15
C ARG A 92 6.01 -0.13 28.75
N ALA A 93 4.79 0.03 29.23
CA ALA A 93 4.02 -1.02 29.88
C ALA A 93 2.67 -1.30 29.20
N THR A 94 2.11 -0.29 28.53
CA THR A 94 0.75 -0.34 27.98
C THR A 94 0.71 -0.04 26.50
N VAL A 95 -0.27 -0.64 25.79
CA VAL A 95 -0.49 -0.44 24.36
C VAL A 95 -1.97 -0.27 24.05
N ALA A 96 -2.29 0.67 23.16
CA ALA A 96 -3.56 0.76 22.46
C ALA A 96 -3.34 0.54 20.96
N GLU A 97 -4.16 -0.29 20.34
CA GLU A 97 -4.08 -0.59 18.93
C GLU A 97 -5.35 -0.14 18.21
N PHE A 98 -5.15 0.60 17.13
CA PHE A 98 -6.19 0.87 16.15
C PHE A 98 -6.11 -0.24 15.09
N GLY A 99 -7.17 -1.04 15.01
CA GLY A 99 -7.16 -2.29 14.25
C GLY A 99 -6.80 -2.10 12.78
N SER A 100 -6.08 -3.07 12.23
CA SER A 100 -5.82 -3.18 10.80
C SER A 100 -7.12 -3.42 10.05
N PRO A 101 -7.38 -2.74 8.93
CA PRO A 101 -8.54 -3.03 8.08
C PRO A 101 -8.52 -4.45 7.50
N HIS A 102 -7.39 -5.14 7.56
CA HIS A 102 -7.23 -6.52 7.13
C HIS A 102 -7.35 -7.53 8.28
N GLY A 103 -7.60 -7.08 9.52
CA GLY A 103 -7.79 -7.93 10.69
C GLY A 103 -6.50 -8.35 11.40
N GLY A 104 -5.32 -7.88 10.96
CA GLY A 104 -4.05 -8.11 11.65
C GLY A 104 -3.92 -7.32 12.95
N SER A 105 -3.07 -7.80 13.84
CA SER A 105 -2.78 -7.15 15.11
C SER A 105 -1.30 -7.27 15.49
N TRP A 106 -0.75 -6.19 16.03
CA TRP A 106 0.61 -6.18 16.59
C TRP A 106 0.63 -6.61 18.06
N LEU A 107 -0.54 -6.65 18.73
CA LEU A 107 -0.63 -6.99 20.15
C LEU A 107 0.03 -8.33 20.52
N PRO A 108 -0.10 -9.41 19.71
CA PRO A 108 0.58 -10.68 20.02
C PRO A 108 2.10 -10.64 19.90
N LEU A 109 2.65 -9.59 19.27
CA LEU A 109 4.08 -9.41 19.05
C LEU A 109 4.74 -8.51 20.11
N LEU A 110 3.93 -7.78 20.88
CA LEU A 110 4.35 -6.81 21.87
C LEU A 110 4.24 -7.41 23.28
N ASP A 111 5.29 -7.30 24.08
CA ASP A 111 5.25 -7.64 25.52
C ASP A 111 4.75 -6.43 26.33
N LEU A 112 3.52 -5.98 25.99
CA LEU A 112 2.86 -4.83 26.59
C LEU A 112 1.41 -5.20 26.94
N THR A 113 0.85 -4.53 27.95
CA THR A 113 -0.54 -4.77 28.37
C THR A 113 -1.50 -3.91 27.55
N PRO A 114 -2.48 -4.50 26.84
CA PRO A 114 -3.52 -3.73 26.16
C PRO A 114 -4.33 -2.89 27.14
N THR A 115 -4.71 -1.65 26.75
CA THR A 115 -5.51 -0.75 27.58
C THR A 115 -6.50 0.06 26.73
N ASP A 116 -7.67 0.37 27.29
CA ASP A 116 -8.66 1.29 26.72
C ASP A 116 -8.42 2.75 27.14
N GLY A 117 -7.48 2.98 28.07
CA GLY A 117 -7.06 4.32 28.51
C GLY A 117 -5.84 4.83 27.74
N PRO A 118 -5.27 5.98 28.15
CA PRO A 118 -4.03 6.46 27.59
C PRO A 118 -2.90 5.43 27.74
N ALA A 119 -2.25 5.11 26.61
CA ALA A 119 -1.23 4.08 26.48
C ALA A 119 0.16 4.66 26.25
N ASP A 120 1.19 3.95 26.71
CA ASP A 120 2.59 4.30 26.43
C ASP A 120 2.96 4.10 24.96
N LEU A 121 2.26 3.17 24.29
CA LEU A 121 2.40 2.90 22.87
C LEU A 121 1.02 2.90 22.21
N VAL A 122 0.87 3.68 21.15
CA VAL A 122 -0.30 3.63 20.25
C VAL A 122 0.15 3.11 18.90
N VAL A 123 -0.52 2.09 18.37
CA VAL A 123 -0.20 1.48 17.06
C VAL A 123 -1.37 1.63 16.11
N ASP A 124 -1.09 2.13 14.91
CA ASP A 124 -2.01 2.12 13.76
C ASP A 124 -1.33 1.40 12.59
N SER A 125 -1.85 0.23 12.24
CA SER A 125 -1.34 -0.57 11.12
C SER A 125 -2.22 -0.38 9.89
N PHE A 126 -1.82 0.50 8.98
CA PHE A 126 -2.55 0.87 7.75
C PHE A 126 -3.95 1.48 7.96
N GLY A 127 -4.41 1.69 9.20
CA GLY A 127 -5.75 2.18 9.50
C GLY A 127 -5.99 3.58 8.95
N LEU A 128 -5.04 4.49 9.17
CA LEU A 128 -5.14 5.89 8.80
C LEU A 128 -5.45 6.13 7.30
N MET A 129 -4.97 5.25 6.43
CA MET A 129 -5.19 5.34 4.97
C MET A 129 -6.65 5.06 4.58
N HIS A 130 -7.42 4.37 5.41
CA HIS A 130 -8.80 3.98 5.18
C HIS A 130 -9.82 4.95 5.78
N GLU A 131 -9.38 5.96 6.50
CA GLU A 131 -10.26 6.88 7.22
C GLU A 131 -10.74 8.03 6.35
N ARG A 132 -12.07 8.28 6.42
CA ARG A 132 -12.70 9.42 5.71
C ARG A 132 -12.67 10.71 6.51
N ASP A 133 -12.64 10.62 7.84
CA ASP A 133 -12.59 11.75 8.77
C ASP A 133 -11.25 11.74 9.51
N LEU A 134 -10.21 12.21 8.81
CA LEU A 134 -8.86 12.25 9.37
C LEU A 134 -8.75 13.10 10.64
N PRO A 135 -9.38 14.28 10.76
CA PRO A 135 -9.36 15.03 12.01
C PRO A 135 -9.89 14.25 13.20
N ALA A 136 -11.02 13.55 13.05
CA ALA A 136 -11.61 12.78 14.14
C ALA A 136 -10.75 11.57 14.53
N VAL A 137 -10.19 10.84 13.56
CA VAL A 137 -9.35 9.68 13.87
C VAL A 137 -8.01 10.10 14.48
N LEU A 138 -7.38 11.15 13.98
CA LEU A 138 -6.15 11.69 14.56
C LEU A 138 -6.36 12.18 16.00
N ALA A 139 -7.50 12.81 16.30
CA ALA A 139 -7.85 13.20 17.66
C ALA A 139 -7.93 11.96 18.57
N ARG A 140 -8.58 10.87 18.14
CA ARG A 140 -8.66 9.61 18.90
C ARG A 140 -7.27 9.00 19.17
N HIS A 141 -6.36 9.02 18.18
CA HIS A 141 -4.96 8.56 18.37
C HIS A 141 -4.24 9.42 19.43
N ALA A 142 -4.40 10.74 19.34
CA ALA A 142 -3.81 11.63 20.30
C ALA A 142 -4.40 11.47 21.71
N GLU A 143 -5.71 11.24 21.85
CA GLU A 143 -6.36 10.97 23.14
C GLU A 143 -5.91 9.64 23.75
N ALA A 144 -5.73 8.61 22.92
CA ALA A 144 -5.25 7.31 23.35
C ALA A 144 -3.76 7.30 23.75
N LEU A 145 -3.00 8.34 23.44
CA LEU A 145 -1.57 8.43 23.72
C LEU A 145 -1.31 9.07 25.08
N ALA A 146 -0.56 8.41 25.96
CA ALA A 146 -0.05 8.99 27.21
C ALA A 146 0.86 10.20 26.93
N GLY A 147 1.12 11.04 27.93
CA GLY A 147 1.84 12.31 27.77
C GLY A 147 3.24 12.16 27.16
N ASP A 148 3.98 11.12 27.55
CA ASP A 148 5.31 10.72 27.10
C ASP A 148 5.28 9.49 26.17
N GLY A 149 4.08 9.14 25.69
CA GLY A 149 3.84 8.00 24.81
C GLY A 149 4.46 8.12 23.42
N LEU A 150 4.52 6.99 22.73
CA LEU A 150 4.95 6.88 21.34
C LEU A 150 3.79 6.40 20.47
N ALA A 151 3.48 7.14 19.43
CA ALA A 151 2.56 6.70 18.38
C ALA A 151 3.34 6.10 17.21
N VAL A 152 2.86 4.99 16.68
CA VAL A 152 3.47 4.22 15.59
C VAL A 152 2.44 4.08 14.48
N PHE A 153 2.75 4.61 13.30
CA PHE A 153 1.90 4.56 12.13
C PHE A 153 2.56 3.76 11.02
N LEU A 154 1.99 2.62 10.64
CA LEU A 154 2.39 1.89 9.44
C LEU A 154 1.58 2.41 8.26
N ILE A 155 2.26 2.93 7.26
CA ILE A 155 1.66 3.45 6.02
C ILE A 155 2.40 2.95 4.79
N GLN A 156 1.76 2.99 3.62
CA GLN A 156 2.43 2.95 2.33
C GLN A 156 2.64 4.40 1.85
N PRO A 157 3.88 4.93 1.87
CA PRO A 157 4.11 6.33 1.51
C PRO A 157 3.83 6.58 0.02
N LEU A 158 3.19 7.72 -0.30
CA LEU A 158 2.97 8.14 -1.68
C LEU A 158 4.29 8.25 -2.46
N GLY A 159 5.38 8.63 -1.78
CA GLY A 159 6.70 8.69 -2.38
C GLY A 159 7.20 7.34 -2.91
N ASP A 160 6.87 6.25 -2.21
CA ASP A 160 7.23 4.89 -2.63
C ASP A 160 6.29 4.40 -3.75
N ILE A 161 4.98 4.71 -3.66
CA ILE A 161 3.99 4.47 -4.74
C ILE A 161 4.48 5.11 -6.06
N VAL A 162 4.93 6.36 -6.00
CA VAL A 162 5.46 7.09 -7.17
C VAL A 162 6.78 6.49 -7.67
N ALA A 163 7.71 6.16 -6.76
CA ALA A 163 9.00 5.58 -7.12
C ALA A 163 8.86 4.23 -7.80
N GLN A 164 7.98 3.38 -7.28
CA GLN A 164 7.69 2.04 -7.80
C GLN A 164 6.63 2.05 -8.90
N ARG A 165 6.04 3.22 -9.21
CA ARG A 165 4.97 3.36 -10.20
C ARG A 165 3.78 2.43 -9.93
N THR A 166 3.49 2.12 -8.67
CA THR A 166 2.40 1.23 -8.22
C THR A 166 1.06 1.96 -8.20
N TRP A 167 0.61 2.44 -9.37
CA TRP A 167 -0.65 3.15 -9.53
C TRP A 167 -1.87 2.35 -9.02
N THR A 168 -1.77 1.02 -8.97
CA THR A 168 -2.80 0.12 -8.42
C THR A 168 -3.02 0.29 -6.91
N ALA A 169 -2.19 1.08 -6.22
CA ALA A 169 -2.47 1.54 -4.87
C ALA A 169 -3.72 2.44 -4.82
N LEU A 170 -4.04 3.15 -5.93
CA LEU A 170 -5.28 3.91 -6.07
C LEU A 170 -6.46 2.94 -6.19
N ARG A 171 -7.31 2.90 -5.17
CA ARG A 171 -8.49 2.04 -5.11
C ARG A 171 -9.55 2.61 -4.17
N HIS A 172 -10.79 2.24 -4.38
CA HIS A 172 -11.88 2.57 -3.46
C HIS A 172 -11.59 2.00 -2.06
N GLY A 173 -11.93 2.78 -1.05
CA GLY A 173 -11.66 2.45 0.35
C GLY A 173 -10.28 2.90 0.87
N HIS A 174 -9.36 3.32 0.01
CA HIS A 174 -8.12 4.01 0.39
C HIS A 174 -8.32 5.51 0.26
N HIS A 175 -8.67 6.18 1.35
CA HIS A 175 -9.07 7.59 1.29
C HIS A 175 -7.87 8.55 1.32
N GLY A 176 -6.78 8.20 2.02
CA GLY A 176 -5.58 9.04 2.13
C GLY A 176 -4.31 8.38 1.58
N TYR A 177 -3.54 9.14 0.79
CA TYR A 177 -2.23 8.75 0.25
C TYR A 177 -1.19 9.72 0.80
N PHE A 178 -0.50 9.33 1.87
CA PHE A 178 0.38 10.22 2.61
C PHE A 178 1.79 10.22 2.01
N THR A 179 2.35 11.41 1.77
CA THR A 179 3.80 11.61 1.87
C THR A 179 4.17 11.70 3.35
N LEU A 180 5.43 11.52 3.71
CA LEU A 180 5.88 11.78 5.08
C LEU A 180 5.63 13.25 5.48
N THR A 181 5.76 14.17 4.51
CA THR A 181 5.48 15.61 4.69
C THR A 181 4.00 15.87 4.98
N SER A 182 3.07 15.28 4.22
CA SER A 182 1.64 15.45 4.49
C SER A 182 1.20 14.75 5.77
N LEU A 183 1.82 13.61 6.12
CA LEU A 183 1.59 12.96 7.41
C LEU A 183 2.07 13.84 8.58
N ARG A 184 3.25 14.49 8.45
CA ARG A 184 3.71 15.48 9.43
C ARG A 184 2.68 16.60 9.62
N THR A 185 2.11 17.10 8.53
CA THR A 185 1.07 18.12 8.59
C THR A 185 -0.17 17.59 9.31
N ALA A 186 -0.61 16.38 9.00
CA ALA A 186 -1.77 15.73 9.63
C ALA A 186 -1.56 15.54 11.14
N LEU A 187 -0.45 14.94 11.55
CA LEU A 187 -0.11 14.71 12.96
C LEU A 187 0.06 16.01 13.75
N GLY A 188 0.59 17.05 13.10
CA GLY A 188 0.73 18.38 13.70
C GLY A 188 -0.61 19.02 14.11
N THR A 189 -1.74 18.67 13.46
CA THR A 189 -3.07 19.18 13.82
C THR A 189 -3.52 18.74 15.22
N VAL A 190 -2.95 17.65 15.73
CA VAL A 190 -3.26 17.08 17.06
C VAL A 190 -2.06 17.13 18.01
N GLY A 191 -1.05 17.95 17.70
CA GLY A 191 0.12 18.18 18.55
C GLY A 191 1.10 16.99 18.59
N LEU A 192 1.09 16.13 17.59
CA LEU A 192 2.07 15.06 17.41
C LEU A 192 3.14 15.46 16.39
N THR A 193 4.39 15.15 16.71
CA THR A 193 5.54 15.39 15.84
C THR A 193 6.15 14.06 15.42
N PRO A 194 6.24 13.76 14.12
CA PRO A 194 7.05 12.64 13.65
C PRO A 194 8.52 12.82 14.05
N ILE A 195 9.10 11.78 14.65
CA ILE A 195 10.49 11.82 15.18
C ILE A 195 11.43 10.89 14.45
N SER A 196 10.92 9.81 13.85
CA SER A 196 11.74 8.83 13.12
C SER A 196 10.90 8.09 12.10
N VAL A 197 11.57 7.46 11.12
CA VAL A 197 10.95 6.59 10.12
C VAL A 197 11.79 5.34 9.90
N LEU A 198 11.15 4.17 9.96
CA LEU A 198 11.73 2.89 9.56
C LEU A 198 11.06 2.46 8.24
N ARG A 199 11.84 1.89 7.32
CA ARG A 199 11.34 1.47 6.00
C ARG A 199 11.49 -0.04 5.82
N TYR A 200 10.51 -0.65 5.15
CA TYR A 200 10.46 -2.08 4.89
C TYR A 200 10.05 -2.34 3.45
N ASP A 201 10.58 -3.44 2.91
CA ASP A 201 10.27 -3.89 1.55
C ASP A 201 9.03 -4.79 1.57
N LEU A 202 7.87 -4.15 1.58
CA LEU A 202 6.56 -4.77 1.48
C LEU A 202 5.70 -3.89 0.58
N TYR A 203 4.94 -4.47 -0.35
CA TYR A 203 4.05 -3.76 -1.28
C TYR A 203 4.72 -2.65 -2.10
N GLY A 204 6.03 -2.81 -2.38
CA GLY A 204 6.84 -1.80 -3.06
C GLY A 204 7.31 -0.66 -2.16
N GLY A 205 7.25 -0.85 -0.85
CA GLY A 205 7.73 0.08 0.18
C GLY A 205 6.65 0.47 1.16
N VAL A 206 6.91 0.21 2.46
CA VAL A 206 6.10 0.70 3.58
C VAL A 206 6.98 1.41 4.60
N ALA A 207 6.40 2.29 5.36
CA ALA A 207 7.07 3.05 6.39
C ALA A 207 6.35 2.92 7.73
N VAL A 208 7.12 2.67 8.78
CA VAL A 208 6.71 2.82 10.18
C VAL A 208 7.19 4.18 10.65
N VAL A 209 6.26 5.10 10.84
CA VAL A 209 6.53 6.46 11.30
C VAL A 209 6.28 6.54 12.80
N LEU A 210 7.29 6.96 13.53
CA LEU A 210 7.23 7.17 14.98
C LEU A 210 6.91 8.64 15.25
N ALA A 211 5.96 8.89 16.13
CA ALA A 211 5.57 10.25 16.50
C ALA A 211 5.34 10.37 18.02
N SER A 212 5.58 11.54 18.57
CA SER A 212 5.40 11.84 19.98
C SER A 212 4.98 13.29 20.19
N ARG A 213 4.62 13.63 21.43
CA ARG A 213 4.41 15.01 21.83
C ARG A 213 5.76 15.67 22.12
N GLY A 214 6.15 16.66 21.31
CA GLY A 214 7.35 17.47 21.59
C GLY A 214 8.69 16.81 21.29
N GLY A 215 8.77 15.85 20.39
CA GLY A 215 10.02 15.28 19.88
C GLY A 215 10.59 16.07 18.72
N GLU A 216 11.87 15.81 18.39
CA GLU A 216 12.53 16.37 17.20
C GLU A 216 12.75 15.26 16.16
N PRO A 217 12.57 15.54 14.86
CA PRO A 217 12.87 14.59 13.80
C PRO A 217 14.35 14.19 13.79
N ASP A 218 14.62 12.92 13.61
CA ASP A 218 15.98 12.43 13.39
C ASP A 218 16.50 12.79 11.98
N ALA A 219 17.81 12.60 11.77
CA ALA A 219 18.46 12.94 10.50
C ALA A 219 17.90 12.12 9.31
N GLY A 220 17.47 10.89 9.55
CA GLY A 220 16.87 10.04 8.52
C GLY A 220 15.52 10.59 8.04
N LEU A 221 14.68 11.00 8.98
CA LEU A 221 13.37 11.59 8.66
C LEU A 221 13.52 12.98 7.98
N LEU A 222 14.48 13.79 8.43
CA LEU A 222 14.79 15.07 7.79
C LEU A 222 15.23 14.87 6.34
N ALA A 223 16.15 13.92 6.10
CA ALA A 223 16.58 13.57 4.76
C ALA A 223 15.44 13.07 3.87
N ALA A 224 14.47 12.33 4.44
CA ALA A 224 13.30 11.87 3.72
C ALA A 224 12.37 13.04 3.32
N TYR A 225 12.16 14.03 4.17
CA TYR A 225 11.42 15.25 3.82
C TYR A 225 12.10 16.03 2.68
N ASP A 226 13.43 16.19 2.74
CA ASP A 226 14.22 16.85 1.70
C ASP A 226 14.11 16.08 0.36
N ASP A 227 14.09 14.75 0.39
CA ASP A 227 13.89 13.93 -0.81
C ASP A 227 12.51 14.14 -1.41
N GLU A 228 11.46 14.09 -0.61
CA GLU A 228 10.09 14.36 -1.05
C GLU A 228 9.96 15.76 -1.69
N ALA A 229 10.60 16.78 -1.09
CA ALA A 229 10.62 18.13 -1.62
C ALA A 229 11.35 18.22 -2.97
N ARG A 230 12.53 17.58 -3.10
CA ARG A 230 13.29 17.55 -4.38
C ARG A 230 12.50 16.85 -5.48
N ARG A 231 11.76 15.78 -5.16
CA ARG A 231 10.93 15.03 -6.10
C ARG A 231 9.60 15.72 -6.40
N GLY A 232 9.27 16.81 -5.71
CA GLY A 232 8.05 17.58 -5.92
C GLY A 232 6.77 16.79 -5.58
N LEU A 233 6.80 15.89 -4.60
CA LEU A 233 5.67 14.99 -4.30
C LEU A 233 4.40 15.71 -3.80
N ALA A 234 4.49 16.99 -3.50
CA ALA A 234 3.35 17.87 -3.19
C ALA A 234 2.86 18.69 -4.41
N THR A 235 3.31 18.34 -5.63
CA THR A 235 2.91 19.00 -6.87
C THR A 235 2.38 18.00 -7.90
N PRO A 236 1.53 18.44 -8.84
CA PRO A 236 1.04 17.56 -9.91
C PRO A 236 2.17 16.95 -10.76
N GLU A 237 3.22 17.71 -11.02
CA GLU A 237 4.36 17.31 -11.85
C GLU A 237 5.12 16.14 -11.19
N GLY A 238 5.29 16.17 -9.87
CA GLY A 238 5.95 15.08 -9.13
C GLY A 238 5.16 13.77 -9.11
N LEU A 239 3.86 13.82 -9.41
CA LEU A 239 2.97 12.67 -9.46
C LEU A 239 2.62 12.23 -10.89
N ALA A 240 3.02 12.99 -11.91
CA ALA A 240 2.61 12.77 -13.31
C ALA A 240 3.00 11.39 -13.86
N CYS A 241 4.12 10.82 -13.37
CA CYS A 241 4.58 9.49 -13.81
C CYS A 241 3.60 8.35 -13.48
N LEU A 242 2.62 8.56 -12.59
CA LEU A 242 1.60 7.56 -12.30
C LEU A 242 0.67 7.33 -13.50
N ALA A 243 0.29 8.38 -14.24
CA ALA A 243 -0.53 8.24 -15.45
C ALA A 243 0.22 7.50 -16.57
N ASP A 244 1.53 7.77 -16.71
CA ASP A 244 2.38 7.02 -17.65
C ASP A 244 2.48 5.54 -17.23
N ALA A 245 2.58 5.28 -15.94
CA ALA A 245 2.64 3.92 -15.39
C ALA A 245 1.36 3.13 -15.68
N VAL A 246 0.17 3.76 -15.56
CA VAL A 246 -1.11 3.13 -15.96
C VAL A 246 -1.04 2.69 -17.41
N SER A 247 -0.65 3.59 -18.31
CA SER A 247 -0.59 3.31 -19.74
C SER A 247 0.41 2.20 -20.07
N ALA A 248 1.60 2.23 -19.45
CA ALA A 248 2.64 1.23 -19.69
C ALA A 248 2.23 -0.16 -19.17
N SER A 249 1.77 -0.27 -17.91
CA SER A 249 1.43 -1.57 -17.32
C SER A 249 0.20 -2.19 -17.98
N THR A 250 -0.84 -1.38 -18.29
CA THR A 250 -2.04 -1.89 -18.95
C THR A 250 -1.75 -2.36 -20.38
N ASN A 251 -0.89 -1.70 -21.13
CA ASN A 251 -0.47 -2.16 -22.44
C ASN A 251 0.37 -3.45 -22.36
N GLN A 252 1.29 -3.54 -21.40
CA GLN A 252 2.07 -4.74 -21.15
C GLN A 252 1.19 -5.93 -20.80
N LEU A 253 0.29 -5.76 -19.81
CA LEU A 253 -0.64 -6.82 -19.39
C LEU A 253 -1.55 -7.25 -20.56
N ARG A 254 -2.10 -6.29 -21.33
CA ARG A 254 -2.94 -6.60 -22.48
C ARG A 254 -2.20 -7.43 -23.52
N SER A 255 -0.99 -7.03 -23.90
CA SER A 255 -0.17 -7.76 -24.88
C SER A 255 0.17 -9.17 -24.39
N TYR A 256 0.48 -9.32 -23.10
CA TYR A 256 0.73 -10.60 -22.47
C TYR A 256 -0.51 -11.52 -22.55
N LEU A 257 -1.67 -11.03 -22.15
CA LEU A 257 -2.92 -11.79 -22.16
C LEU A 257 -3.34 -12.18 -23.58
N GLU A 258 -3.23 -11.27 -24.55
CA GLU A 258 -3.54 -11.54 -25.96
C GLU A 258 -2.60 -12.58 -26.57
N GLY A 259 -1.31 -12.54 -26.19
CA GLY A 259 -0.32 -13.56 -26.60
C GLY A 259 -0.69 -14.95 -26.11
N HIS A 260 -1.05 -15.08 -24.83
CA HIS A 260 -1.49 -16.37 -24.25
C HIS A 260 -2.79 -16.88 -24.84
N ARG A 261 -3.75 -15.97 -25.09
CA ARG A 261 -5.00 -16.33 -25.78
C ARG A 261 -4.74 -16.87 -27.19
N ALA A 262 -3.85 -16.21 -27.95
CA ALA A 262 -3.49 -16.64 -29.30
C ALA A 262 -2.77 -18.00 -29.30
N ALA A 263 -1.93 -18.27 -28.31
CA ALA A 263 -1.21 -19.53 -28.13
C ALA A 263 -2.10 -20.66 -27.60
N GLY A 264 -3.29 -20.36 -27.07
CA GLY A 264 -4.16 -21.33 -26.41
C GLY A 264 -3.60 -21.84 -25.09
N THR A 265 -2.73 -21.07 -24.43
CA THR A 265 -2.10 -21.43 -23.15
C THR A 265 -3.14 -21.53 -22.04
N ARG A 266 -3.02 -22.54 -21.19
CA ARG A 266 -3.82 -22.66 -19.97
C ARG A 266 -3.27 -21.72 -18.89
N LEU A 267 -3.59 -20.43 -19.08
CA LEU A 267 -3.19 -19.35 -18.19
C LEU A 267 -4.18 -19.24 -17.03
N PHE A 268 -3.63 -19.24 -15.83
CA PHE A 268 -4.34 -18.89 -14.59
C PHE A 268 -3.68 -17.68 -13.95
N ALA A 269 -4.31 -17.12 -12.92
CA ALA A 269 -3.68 -16.11 -12.07
C ALA A 269 -3.75 -16.54 -10.61
N TYR A 270 -2.99 -15.87 -9.74
CA TYR A 270 -3.04 -16.07 -8.29
C TYR A 270 -3.04 -14.73 -7.56
N GLY A 271 -3.90 -14.65 -6.51
CA GLY A 271 -4.06 -13.48 -5.67
C GLY A 271 -5.17 -12.55 -6.16
N ALA A 272 -6.43 -12.87 -5.83
CA ALA A 272 -7.59 -12.02 -6.11
C ALA A 272 -7.60 -10.79 -5.20
N ALA A 273 -6.61 -9.91 -5.39
CA ALA A 273 -6.39 -8.73 -4.57
C ALA A 273 -7.21 -7.53 -5.01
N SER A 274 -7.57 -6.67 -4.05
CA SER A 274 -8.26 -5.41 -4.31
C SER A 274 -7.52 -4.52 -5.31
N LYS A 275 -6.17 -4.49 -5.26
CA LYS A 275 -5.35 -3.71 -6.19
C LYS A 275 -5.34 -4.24 -7.63
N ALA A 276 -5.65 -5.52 -7.84
CA ALA A 276 -5.74 -6.11 -9.18
C ALA A 276 -7.11 -5.86 -9.86
N VAL A 277 -8.12 -5.39 -9.14
CA VAL A 277 -9.48 -5.24 -9.64
C VAL A 277 -9.55 -4.24 -10.80
N ALA A 278 -9.06 -3.03 -10.59
CA ALA A 278 -9.08 -2.00 -11.64
C ALA A 278 -8.21 -2.42 -12.84
N GLU A 279 -7.04 -3.00 -12.60
CA GLU A 279 -6.11 -3.43 -13.65
C GLU A 279 -6.75 -4.51 -14.54
N LEU A 280 -7.35 -5.55 -13.97
CA LEU A 280 -8.03 -6.59 -14.74
C LEU A 280 -9.32 -6.07 -15.41
N ALA A 281 -10.07 -5.18 -14.77
CA ALA A 281 -11.26 -4.56 -15.38
C ALA A 281 -10.89 -3.74 -16.64
N MET A 282 -9.76 -3.03 -16.62
CA MET A 282 -9.26 -2.28 -17.78
C MET A 282 -8.81 -3.16 -18.95
N MET A 283 -8.61 -4.45 -18.72
CA MET A 283 -8.28 -5.40 -19.80
C MET A 283 -9.49 -5.73 -20.68
N GLY A 284 -10.72 -5.55 -20.18
CA GLY A 284 -11.93 -5.89 -20.93
C GLY A 284 -11.93 -7.35 -21.38
N GLU A 285 -12.16 -7.60 -22.66
CA GLU A 285 -12.20 -8.95 -23.23
C GLU A 285 -10.87 -9.72 -23.12
N ALA A 286 -9.72 -9.01 -23.05
CA ALA A 286 -8.42 -9.65 -22.90
C ALA A 286 -8.28 -10.40 -21.57
N ALA A 287 -8.97 -9.95 -20.50
CA ALA A 287 -8.99 -10.63 -19.20
C ALA A 287 -9.50 -12.08 -19.31
N GLY A 288 -10.34 -12.39 -20.31
CA GLY A 288 -10.82 -13.74 -20.59
C GLY A 288 -9.75 -14.74 -21.03
N ALA A 289 -8.49 -14.31 -21.23
CA ALA A 289 -7.35 -15.22 -21.37
C ALA A 289 -7.01 -15.93 -20.06
N ILE A 290 -7.33 -15.33 -18.91
CA ILE A 290 -7.17 -15.92 -17.58
C ILE A 290 -8.36 -16.85 -17.31
N LEU A 291 -8.13 -18.13 -17.17
CA LEU A 291 -9.19 -19.14 -16.95
C LEU A 291 -9.82 -19.02 -15.56
N ALA A 292 -9.02 -18.74 -14.54
CA ALA A 292 -9.47 -18.44 -13.18
C ALA A 292 -8.32 -17.79 -12.36
N VAL A 293 -8.68 -17.13 -11.25
CA VAL A 293 -7.75 -16.59 -10.25
C VAL A 293 -7.81 -17.47 -9.00
N GLY A 294 -6.71 -18.08 -8.60
CA GLY A 294 -6.59 -18.76 -7.31
C GLY A 294 -6.48 -17.75 -6.17
N ASP A 295 -7.24 -17.94 -5.09
CA ASP A 295 -7.14 -17.10 -3.89
C ASP A 295 -7.42 -17.92 -2.63
N ALA A 296 -6.68 -17.63 -1.56
CA ALA A 296 -6.80 -18.31 -0.28
C ALA A 296 -8.04 -17.90 0.52
N SER A 297 -8.68 -16.76 0.19
CA SER A 297 -9.86 -16.25 0.90
C SER A 297 -11.13 -17.04 0.56
N PRO A 298 -11.73 -17.79 1.51
CA PRO A 298 -12.98 -18.51 1.25
C PRO A 298 -14.13 -17.56 0.89
N ALA A 299 -14.08 -16.30 1.32
CA ALA A 299 -15.12 -15.30 1.05
C ALA A 299 -15.15 -14.87 -0.44
N LYS A 300 -14.06 -15.09 -1.19
CA LYS A 300 -13.95 -14.77 -2.62
C LYS A 300 -14.15 -15.99 -3.52
N GLN A 301 -13.87 -17.21 -3.01
CA GLN A 301 -14.00 -18.45 -3.77
C GLN A 301 -15.45 -18.67 -4.24
N GLY A 302 -15.62 -19.16 -5.47
CA GLY A 302 -16.91 -19.32 -6.12
C GLY A 302 -17.55 -18.03 -6.63
N ARG A 303 -16.87 -16.90 -6.48
CA ARG A 303 -17.26 -15.59 -7.02
C ARG A 303 -16.42 -15.23 -8.24
N CYS A 304 -16.59 -14.02 -8.76
CA CYS A 304 -15.79 -13.50 -9.85
C CYS A 304 -15.01 -12.25 -9.42
N MET A 305 -13.89 -12.00 -10.08
CA MET A 305 -13.19 -10.72 -10.01
C MET A 305 -14.13 -9.60 -10.48
N PRO A 306 -14.27 -8.51 -9.71
CA PRO A 306 -15.12 -7.39 -10.12
C PRO A 306 -14.71 -6.83 -11.49
N GLY A 307 -15.67 -6.52 -12.31
CA GLY A 307 -15.50 -5.93 -13.64
C GLY A 307 -15.00 -6.89 -14.72
N SER A 308 -13.94 -7.65 -14.47
CA SER A 308 -13.40 -8.60 -15.45
C SER A 308 -14.15 -9.92 -15.49
N ARG A 309 -14.90 -10.24 -14.42
CA ARG A 309 -15.66 -11.49 -14.29
C ARG A 309 -14.85 -12.78 -14.37
N VAL A 310 -13.53 -12.71 -14.26
CA VAL A 310 -12.67 -13.90 -14.16
C VAL A 310 -13.06 -14.66 -12.88
N PRO A 311 -13.36 -15.98 -12.96
CA PRO A 311 -13.75 -16.77 -11.80
C PRO A 311 -12.66 -16.84 -10.74
N VAL A 312 -13.05 -16.81 -9.46
CA VAL A 312 -12.14 -17.00 -8.32
C VAL A 312 -12.33 -18.41 -7.77
N ILE A 313 -11.23 -19.15 -7.70
CA ILE A 313 -11.19 -20.56 -7.26
C ILE A 313 -10.24 -20.72 -6.07
N SER A 314 -10.36 -21.85 -5.36
CA SER A 314 -9.41 -22.18 -4.31
C SER A 314 -8.02 -22.53 -4.88
N PRO A 315 -6.94 -22.42 -4.07
CA PRO A 315 -5.61 -22.87 -4.47
C PRO A 315 -5.58 -24.36 -4.86
N ALA A 316 -6.37 -25.21 -4.19
CA ALA A 316 -6.47 -26.62 -4.50
C ALA A 316 -7.07 -26.87 -5.89
N GLU A 317 -8.13 -26.16 -6.27
CA GLU A 317 -8.73 -26.23 -7.60
C GLU A 317 -7.77 -25.73 -8.68
N LEU A 318 -7.03 -24.63 -8.43
CA LEU A 318 -6.02 -24.12 -9.35
C LEU A 318 -4.94 -25.17 -9.62
N ILE A 319 -4.45 -25.85 -8.59
CA ILE A 319 -3.44 -26.90 -8.72
C ILE A 319 -4.01 -28.11 -9.48
N ALA A 320 -5.23 -28.56 -9.13
CA ALA A 320 -5.91 -29.65 -9.81
C ALA A 320 -6.16 -29.35 -11.30
N ALA A 321 -6.36 -28.08 -11.65
CA ALA A 321 -6.47 -27.62 -13.01
C ALA A 321 -5.15 -27.76 -13.80
N ASN A 322 -4.02 -28.01 -13.16
CA ASN A 322 -2.68 -28.17 -13.77
C ASN A 322 -2.34 -27.04 -14.77
N PRO A 323 -2.19 -25.77 -14.29
CA PRO A 323 -1.92 -24.63 -15.14
C PRO A 323 -0.60 -24.80 -15.91
N GLU A 324 -0.53 -24.30 -17.14
CA GLU A 324 0.73 -24.18 -17.87
C GLU A 324 1.50 -22.96 -17.36
N GLU A 325 0.77 -21.90 -17.01
CA GLU A 325 1.33 -20.68 -16.46
C GLU A 325 0.38 -20.03 -15.45
N VAL A 326 0.94 -19.38 -14.43
CA VAL A 326 0.22 -18.67 -13.38
C VAL A 326 0.76 -17.26 -13.28
N LEU A 327 -0.06 -16.28 -13.66
CA LEU A 327 0.24 -14.86 -13.46
C LEU A 327 0.03 -14.48 -11.99
N LEU A 328 1.09 -14.09 -11.31
CA LEU A 328 1.01 -13.64 -9.92
C LEU A 328 0.62 -12.15 -9.88
N LEU A 329 -0.59 -11.87 -9.35
CA LEU A 329 -1.13 -10.51 -9.25
C LEU A 329 -0.61 -9.73 -8.05
N LEU A 330 0.04 -10.42 -7.10
CA LEU A 330 0.67 -9.87 -5.90
C LEU A 330 2.09 -10.40 -5.79
N PRO A 331 3.11 -9.68 -6.30
CA PRO A 331 4.50 -10.12 -6.25
C PRO A 331 5.00 -10.51 -4.85
N ASP A 332 4.54 -9.79 -3.81
CA ASP A 332 4.90 -10.04 -2.41
C ASP A 332 4.48 -11.44 -1.91
N LEU A 333 3.55 -12.11 -2.59
CA LEU A 333 3.11 -13.47 -2.25
C LEU A 333 3.95 -14.57 -2.91
N HIS A 334 4.98 -14.24 -3.71
CA HIS A 334 5.74 -15.21 -4.49
C HIS A 334 6.34 -16.33 -3.63
N ASP A 335 7.07 -15.97 -2.59
CA ASP A 335 7.77 -16.94 -1.75
C ASP A 335 6.79 -17.74 -0.87
N GLU A 336 5.75 -17.09 -0.34
CA GLU A 336 4.68 -17.74 0.40
C GLU A 336 3.93 -18.75 -0.47
N LEU A 337 3.62 -18.36 -1.72
CA LEU A 337 2.96 -19.23 -2.69
C LEU A 337 3.81 -20.47 -3.01
N LEU A 338 5.10 -20.30 -3.27
CA LEU A 338 6.00 -21.43 -3.55
C LEU A 338 6.25 -22.30 -2.33
N ALA A 339 6.35 -21.72 -1.14
CA ALA A 339 6.48 -22.50 0.10
C ALA A 339 5.25 -23.38 0.37
N THR A 340 4.05 -22.85 0.09
CA THR A 340 2.78 -23.56 0.32
C THR A 340 2.44 -24.51 -0.84
N HIS A 341 2.81 -24.14 -2.08
CA HIS A 341 2.45 -24.85 -3.31
C HIS A 341 3.67 -25.05 -4.22
N PRO A 342 4.67 -25.87 -3.82
CA PRO A 342 5.92 -26.07 -4.57
C PRO A 342 5.72 -26.65 -5.98
N GLN A 343 4.59 -27.27 -6.26
CA GLN A 343 4.21 -27.78 -7.60
C GLN A 343 3.99 -26.67 -8.64
N LEU A 344 3.89 -25.40 -8.23
CA LEU A 344 3.83 -24.24 -9.11
C LEU A 344 5.21 -23.68 -9.48
N THR A 345 6.29 -24.27 -8.94
CA THR A 345 7.67 -23.86 -9.28
C THR A 345 7.91 -23.92 -10.80
N GLY A 346 8.44 -22.85 -11.36
CA GLY A 346 8.72 -22.72 -12.79
C GLY A 346 7.49 -22.41 -13.66
N ARG A 347 6.32 -22.21 -13.05
CA ARG A 347 5.08 -21.82 -13.75
C ARG A 347 4.59 -20.43 -13.40
N ILE A 348 5.23 -19.75 -12.44
CA ILE A 348 4.83 -18.42 -11.99
C ILE A 348 5.51 -17.36 -12.84
N THR A 349 4.71 -16.44 -13.35
CA THR A 349 5.15 -15.21 -14.03
C THR A 349 4.68 -14.00 -13.24
N MET A 350 5.57 -13.04 -13.05
CA MET A 350 5.27 -11.72 -12.52
C MET A 350 5.51 -10.72 -13.63
N LEU A 351 4.52 -9.87 -13.92
CA LEU A 351 4.73 -8.75 -14.82
C LEU A 351 5.42 -7.64 -14.02
N GLY A 352 6.69 -7.40 -14.32
CA GLY A 352 7.47 -6.37 -13.65
C GLY A 352 7.11 -4.99 -14.17
N THR A 353 7.05 -4.01 -13.29
CA THR A 353 7.47 -2.67 -13.67
C THR A 353 8.98 -2.76 -13.89
N ASP A 354 9.51 -2.35 -15.07
CA ASP A 354 10.95 -2.27 -15.37
C ASP A 354 11.64 -1.18 -14.52
N VAL A 355 11.49 -1.24 -13.22
CA VAL A 355 12.24 -0.43 -12.27
C VAL A 355 13.26 -1.39 -11.64
N PRO A 356 14.56 -1.18 -11.81
CA PRO A 356 15.56 -1.94 -11.07
C PRO A 356 15.23 -1.84 -9.58
N GLN A 357 15.07 -2.96 -8.91
CA GLN A 357 14.94 -3.01 -7.45
C GLN A 357 16.29 -2.58 -6.83
N THR A 358 16.54 -1.30 -6.83
CA THR A 358 17.62 -0.69 -6.05
C THR A 358 16.99 -0.01 -4.84
N SER A 359 16.44 -0.81 -3.94
CA SER A 359 16.31 -0.36 -2.56
C SER A 359 17.71 -0.36 -1.97
N PRO A 360 18.25 0.78 -1.51
CA PRO A 360 19.45 0.74 -0.70
C PRO A 360 19.07 -0.02 0.58
N SER A 361 19.60 -1.23 0.71
CA SER A 361 19.55 -1.97 1.98
C SER A 361 20.25 -1.10 3.02
N LEU A 362 19.46 -0.48 3.89
CA LEU A 362 19.99 0.15 5.10
C LEU A 362 20.47 -0.98 6.02
N THR A 363 21.71 -1.43 5.80
CA THR A 363 22.44 -2.16 6.85
C THR A 363 22.47 -1.28 8.08
N ALA A 364 22.13 -1.88 9.22
CA ALA A 364 22.17 -1.29 10.54
C ALA A 364 23.59 -0.83 10.90
N SER A 365 23.98 0.34 10.45
CA SER A 365 25.10 1.15 10.93
C SER A 365 24.95 2.53 10.33
N GLY A 366 24.68 3.50 11.19
CA GLY A 366 24.56 4.89 10.79
C GLY A 366 25.86 5.42 10.20
N CYS A 367 25.94 5.42 8.88
CA CYS A 367 26.78 6.30 8.08
C CYS A 367 26.45 6.06 6.61
N VAL A 368 25.72 6.98 6.01
CA VAL A 368 25.59 7.05 4.56
C VAL A 368 26.92 7.58 4.03
N SER A 369 27.74 6.71 3.43
CA SER A 369 28.89 7.15 2.64
C SER A 369 28.36 7.65 1.29
N PHE A 370 28.37 8.95 1.10
CA PHE A 370 28.21 9.55 -0.23
C PHE A 370 29.48 9.29 -1.05
N PRO A 371 29.42 9.02 -2.37
CA PRO A 371 30.60 8.97 -3.20
C PRO A 371 31.28 10.33 -3.21
N ASP A 372 32.60 10.32 -2.99
CA ASP A 372 33.46 11.49 -2.97
C ASP A 372 33.28 12.34 -4.22
N THR A 373 33.09 13.62 -4.03
CA THR A 373 33.21 14.65 -5.06
C THR A 373 34.65 14.64 -5.59
N PRO A 374 34.90 14.67 -6.92
CA PRO A 374 36.27 14.71 -7.44
C PRO A 374 36.95 16.02 -7.02
N GLU A 375 38.08 15.86 -6.35
CA GLU A 375 39.00 16.94 -6.03
C GLU A 375 39.32 17.76 -7.26
N ARG A 376 39.08 19.05 -7.19
CA ARG A 376 39.65 20.00 -8.18
C ARG A 376 41.15 20.08 -7.94
N SER A 377 41.91 19.45 -8.79
CA SER A 377 43.34 19.63 -8.84
C SER A 377 43.63 21.09 -9.21
N GLY A 378 44.12 21.84 -8.26
CA GLY A 378 44.82 23.10 -8.51
C GLY A 378 46.06 22.83 -9.34
N ARG A 379 46.25 23.58 -10.39
CA ARG A 379 47.57 23.85 -10.97
C ARG A 379 47.85 25.32 -10.86
N ASP A 380 48.87 25.55 -10.09
CA ASP A 380 49.65 26.79 -10.10
C ASP A 380 50.17 27.11 -11.51
N ARG A 381 49.97 28.33 -11.94
CA ARG A 381 51.04 29.28 -12.40
C ARG A 381 50.41 30.63 -12.67
#